data_71dc62447025b3a43fa527ec870cbe1c
#
_entry.id   71dc62447025b3a43fa527ec870cbe1c
#
_cell.length_a   1.000
_cell.length_b   1.000
_cell.length_c   1.000
_cell.angle_alpha   90.00
_cell.angle_beta   90.00
_cell.angle_gamma   90.00
#
_symmetry.space_group_name_H-M   'P 1'
#
loop_
_entity.id
_entity.type
_entity.pdbx_description
1 polymer ?
#
loop_
_entity_poly.entity_id
_entity_poly.type
_entity_poly.pdbx_seq_one_letter_code
_entity_poly.pdbx_strand_id
1 'polypeptide(L)'
;ALYKSRNLVSIRLLQAMGVDRTIDYIAKFGFNKQDLPRNLSLALGTATLTPMEIATGWSTFANGGYKITPYLIDRIESRSGETLFTANPARVPQGAEDQAGLAAPEQPISTAAMPGEAPPAFSQVATAPQAPAVAEQIIDGRTTYILTSMLQDVIKRGTGRRALALGRTDLAGKTGTTNESKDAWFSGYNADY
;
A
#
# COMPACT_ATOMS: atom_id res chain seq x y z
N ALA A 1 -21.24 -11.36 1.42
CA ALA A 1 -20.95 -11.06 2.83
C ALA A 1 -20.28 -9.69 3.00
N LEU A 2 -19.24 -9.36 2.22
CA LEU A 2 -18.43 -8.13 2.32
C LEU A 2 -19.30 -6.85 2.21
N TYR A 3 -20.12 -6.72 1.20
CA TYR A 3 -20.92 -5.52 0.97
C TYR A 3 -22.00 -5.23 2.04
N LYS A 4 -22.42 -6.26 2.80
CA LYS A 4 -23.30 -6.11 3.97
C LYS A 4 -22.54 -6.09 5.31
N SER A 5 -21.22 -6.09 5.28
CA SER A 5 -20.35 -6.08 6.47
C SER A 5 -20.73 -7.15 7.51
N ARG A 6 -20.86 -8.41 7.09
CA ARG A 6 -21.30 -9.52 7.96
C ARG A 6 -20.14 -10.06 8.78
N ASN A 7 -20.04 -9.65 10.03
CA ASN A 7 -18.95 -9.99 10.96
C ASN A 7 -18.70 -11.49 11.07
N LEU A 8 -19.74 -12.30 11.28
CA LEU A 8 -19.60 -13.74 11.47
C LEU A 8 -18.94 -14.43 10.25
N VAL A 9 -19.22 -13.95 9.05
CA VAL A 9 -18.60 -14.52 7.83
C VAL A 9 -17.11 -14.17 7.76
N SER A 10 -16.75 -12.93 8.10
CA SER A 10 -15.34 -12.50 8.14
C SER A 10 -14.55 -13.29 9.20
N ILE A 11 -15.13 -13.48 10.38
CA ILE A 11 -14.52 -14.26 11.46
C ILE A 11 -14.30 -15.72 11.04
N ARG A 12 -15.32 -16.37 10.45
CA ARG A 12 -15.20 -17.76 9.97
C ARG A 12 -14.16 -17.90 8.86
N LEU A 13 -14.08 -16.91 7.96
CA LEU A 13 -13.06 -16.89 6.91
C LEU A 13 -11.66 -16.80 7.51
N LEU A 14 -11.42 -15.87 8.45
CA LEU A 14 -10.15 -15.76 9.13
C LEU A 14 -9.79 -17.04 9.89
N GLN A 15 -10.77 -17.66 10.57
CA GLN A 15 -10.58 -18.91 11.27
C GLN A 15 -10.14 -20.05 10.32
N ALA A 16 -10.76 -20.13 9.14
CA ALA A 16 -10.41 -21.13 8.12
C ALA A 16 -9.04 -20.89 7.49
N MET A 17 -8.63 -19.64 7.31
CA MET A 17 -7.33 -19.24 6.76
C MET A 17 -6.19 -19.40 7.78
N GLY A 18 -6.48 -19.25 9.06
CA GLY A 18 -5.52 -19.15 10.16
C GLY A 18 -5.03 -17.74 10.40
N VAL A 19 -4.96 -17.34 11.67
CA VAL A 19 -4.61 -15.96 12.08
C VAL A 19 -3.18 -15.62 11.70
N ASP A 20 -2.21 -16.46 12.04
CA ASP A 20 -0.79 -16.19 11.77
C ASP A 20 -0.49 -16.10 10.27
N ARG A 21 -1.04 -17.02 9.47
CA ARG A 21 -0.92 -16.97 8.02
C ARG A 21 -1.51 -15.70 7.43
N THR A 22 -2.62 -15.23 7.98
CA THR A 22 -3.26 -13.99 7.54
C THR A 22 -2.40 -12.78 7.92
N ILE A 23 -1.82 -12.74 9.12
CA ILE A 23 -0.90 -11.68 9.54
C ILE A 23 0.33 -11.64 8.64
N ASP A 24 0.92 -12.79 8.30
CA ASP A 24 2.06 -12.87 7.37
C ASP A 24 1.71 -12.30 5.98
N TYR A 25 0.49 -12.53 5.52
CA TYR A 25 0.03 -11.98 4.25
C TYR A 25 -0.25 -10.48 4.33
N ILE A 26 -0.92 -10.00 5.39
CA ILE A 26 -1.23 -8.59 5.60
C ILE A 26 0.05 -7.75 5.72
N ALA A 27 1.11 -8.30 6.31
CA ALA A 27 2.39 -7.60 6.43
C ALA A 27 3.01 -7.20 5.08
N LYS A 28 2.69 -7.91 3.99
CA LYS A 28 3.12 -7.54 2.63
C LYS A 28 2.61 -6.17 2.20
N PHE A 29 1.48 -5.73 2.73
CA PHE A 29 0.88 -4.41 2.47
C PHE A 29 1.59 -3.27 3.21
N GLY A 30 2.59 -3.58 4.03
CA GLY A 30 3.36 -2.59 4.79
C GLY A 30 2.97 -2.47 6.26
N PHE A 31 2.02 -3.29 6.73
CA PHE A 31 1.65 -3.30 8.15
C PHE A 31 2.68 -4.04 8.99
N ASN A 32 2.99 -3.49 10.17
CA ASN A 32 3.86 -4.13 11.12
C ASN A 32 3.10 -5.28 11.82
N LYS A 33 3.66 -6.48 11.77
CA LYS A 33 3.06 -7.68 12.38
C LYS A 33 2.81 -7.55 13.90
N GLN A 34 3.60 -6.72 14.57
CA GLN A 34 3.49 -6.52 16.03
C GLN A 34 2.24 -5.71 16.42
N ASP A 35 1.74 -4.87 15.50
CA ASP A 35 0.57 -4.02 15.73
C ASP A 35 -0.75 -4.74 15.38
N LEU A 36 -0.64 -5.96 14.84
CA LEU A 36 -1.80 -6.76 14.45
C LEU A 36 -2.20 -7.75 15.55
N PRO A 37 -3.46 -7.74 16.01
CA PRO A 37 -3.93 -8.64 17.07
C PRO A 37 -3.94 -10.09 16.59
N ARG A 38 -3.32 -10.99 17.36
CA ARG A 38 -3.21 -12.43 17.05
C ARG A 38 -4.44 -13.22 17.50
N ASN A 39 -5.62 -12.74 17.13
CA ASN A 39 -6.89 -13.38 17.44
C ASN A 39 -7.94 -13.08 16.37
N LEU A 40 -9.12 -13.69 16.49
CA LEU A 40 -10.19 -13.56 15.51
C LEU A 40 -10.79 -12.16 15.39
N SER A 41 -10.57 -11.25 16.36
CA SER A 41 -11.02 -9.87 16.25
C SER A 41 -10.32 -9.08 15.15
N LEU A 42 -9.14 -9.55 14.68
CA LEU A 42 -8.47 -9.03 13.50
C LEU A 42 -9.41 -8.93 12.28
N ALA A 43 -10.30 -9.92 12.11
CA ALA A 43 -11.30 -9.92 11.04
C ALA A 43 -12.29 -8.76 11.11
N LEU A 44 -12.38 -8.09 12.25
CA LEU A 44 -13.29 -6.96 12.52
C LEU A 44 -12.58 -5.61 12.49
N GLY A 45 -11.26 -5.60 12.26
CA GLY A 45 -10.48 -4.37 12.18
C GLY A 45 -10.10 -3.80 13.55
N THR A 46 -9.77 -4.64 14.52
CA THR A 46 -9.37 -4.19 15.88
C THR A 46 -7.90 -3.80 15.99
N ALA A 47 -7.13 -3.82 14.90
CA ALA A 47 -5.78 -3.29 14.88
C ALA A 47 -5.79 -1.76 15.06
N THR A 48 -4.87 -1.24 15.86
CA THR A 48 -4.65 0.20 16.00
C THR A 48 -3.61 0.63 14.97
N LEU A 49 -4.05 1.36 13.94
CA LEU A 49 -3.24 1.76 12.81
C LEU A 49 -3.40 3.26 12.54
N THR A 50 -2.39 3.89 11.98
CA THR A 50 -2.47 5.28 11.55
C THR A 50 -3.26 5.42 10.24
N PRO A 51 -3.87 6.60 9.97
CA PRO A 51 -4.50 6.86 8.68
C PRO A 51 -3.56 6.65 7.47
N MET A 52 -2.27 6.98 7.63
CA MET A 52 -1.26 6.79 6.59
C MET A 52 -1.04 5.31 6.28
N GLU A 53 -0.94 4.45 7.28
CA GLU A 53 -0.80 3.00 7.09
C GLU A 53 -2.02 2.41 6.39
N ILE A 54 -3.22 2.83 6.80
CA ILE A 54 -4.47 2.41 6.14
C ILE A 54 -4.48 2.86 4.68
N ALA A 55 -4.18 4.13 4.39
CA ALA A 55 -4.13 4.65 3.02
C ALA A 55 -3.10 3.91 2.17
N THR A 56 -1.91 3.64 2.71
CA THR A 56 -0.85 2.86 2.04
C THR A 56 -1.32 1.44 1.71
N GLY A 57 -1.98 0.75 2.64
CA GLY A 57 -2.54 -0.57 2.38
C GLY A 57 -3.62 -0.55 1.29
N TRP A 58 -4.51 0.45 1.31
CA TRP A 58 -5.57 0.61 0.31
C TRP A 58 -5.05 0.99 -1.07
N SER A 59 -3.98 1.78 -1.15
CA SER A 59 -3.36 2.15 -2.42
C SER A 59 -2.90 0.94 -3.24
N THR A 60 -2.56 -0.17 -2.59
CA THR A 60 -2.24 -1.42 -3.28
C THR A 60 -3.39 -1.93 -4.15
N PHE A 61 -4.63 -1.80 -3.68
CA PHE A 61 -5.81 -2.18 -4.49
C PHE A 61 -6.05 -1.19 -5.62
N ALA A 62 -5.88 0.10 -5.37
CA ALA A 62 -6.01 1.15 -6.37
C ALA A 62 -4.98 1.00 -7.50
N ASN A 63 -3.77 0.54 -7.18
CA ASN A 63 -2.64 0.39 -8.10
C ASN A 63 -2.58 -0.99 -8.78
N GLY A 64 -3.65 -1.75 -8.83
CA GLY A 64 -3.64 -3.06 -9.51
C GLY A 64 -2.84 -4.15 -8.79
N GLY A 65 -2.64 -4.04 -7.48
CA GLY A 65 -1.94 -5.00 -6.63
C GLY A 65 -0.48 -4.63 -6.32
N TYR A 66 -0.01 -3.47 -6.75
CA TYR A 66 1.34 -2.99 -6.52
C TYR A 66 1.42 -2.17 -5.22
N LYS A 67 2.40 -2.49 -4.39
CA LYS A 67 2.70 -1.76 -3.16
C LYS A 67 3.48 -0.49 -3.48
N ILE A 68 3.08 0.63 -2.89
CA ILE A 68 3.83 1.88 -2.93
C ILE A 68 4.33 2.24 -1.52
N THR A 69 5.36 3.08 -1.48
CA THR A 69 5.86 3.67 -0.24
C THR A 69 5.51 5.16 -0.26
N PRO A 70 4.72 5.65 0.70
CA PRO A 70 4.38 7.06 0.75
C PRO A 70 5.60 7.91 1.09
N TYR A 71 5.69 9.11 0.54
CA TYR A 71 6.73 10.08 0.83
C TYR A 71 6.11 11.49 0.93
N LEU A 72 6.75 12.37 1.70
CA LEU A 72 6.24 13.70 1.97
C LEU A 72 7.03 14.79 1.23
N ILE A 73 8.31 14.53 0.95
CA ILE A 73 9.20 15.50 0.32
C ILE A 73 9.47 15.03 -1.10
N ASP A 74 8.94 15.75 -2.08
CA ASP A 74 9.16 15.47 -3.50
C ASP A 74 10.51 16.03 -3.97
N ARG A 75 10.82 17.28 -3.62
CA ARG A 75 12.04 17.94 -4.05
C ARG A 75 12.52 18.94 -3.00
N ILE A 76 13.84 19.10 -2.89
CA ILE A 76 14.49 20.13 -2.10
C ILE A 76 15.40 20.92 -3.03
N GLU A 77 15.25 22.24 -3.05
CA GLU A 77 16.09 23.16 -3.82
C GLU A 77 16.85 24.10 -2.89
N SER A 78 18.07 24.48 -3.29
CA SER A 78 18.82 25.53 -2.64
C SER A 78 18.21 26.90 -2.95
N ARG A 79 18.63 27.93 -2.21
CA ARG A 79 18.20 29.32 -2.49
C ARG A 79 18.65 29.82 -3.87
N SER A 80 19.67 29.23 -4.46
CA SER A 80 20.16 29.52 -5.82
C SER A 80 19.41 28.77 -6.92
N GLY A 81 18.41 27.94 -6.58
CA GLY A 81 17.65 27.12 -7.53
C GLY A 81 18.29 25.77 -7.88
N GLU A 82 19.38 25.39 -7.21
CA GLU A 82 20.02 24.10 -7.38
C GLU A 82 19.19 23.01 -6.70
N THR A 83 18.90 21.91 -7.38
CA THR A 83 18.19 20.74 -6.80
C THR A 83 19.15 19.96 -5.91
N LEU A 84 18.86 19.94 -4.60
CA LEU A 84 19.62 19.21 -3.60
C LEU A 84 19.12 17.78 -3.39
N PHE A 85 17.83 17.58 -3.60
CA PHE A 85 17.16 16.28 -3.46
C PHE A 85 15.96 16.19 -4.38
N THR A 86 15.74 15.03 -4.96
CA THR A 86 14.49 14.67 -5.66
C THR A 86 14.09 13.27 -5.22
N ALA A 87 12.83 13.11 -4.82
CA ALA A 87 12.29 11.80 -4.51
C ALA A 87 12.29 10.90 -5.75
N ASN A 88 12.65 9.64 -5.55
CA ASN A 88 12.62 8.62 -6.61
C ASN A 88 11.72 7.44 -6.16
N PRO A 89 10.39 7.65 -6.08
CA PRO A 89 9.48 6.60 -5.64
C PRO A 89 9.44 5.45 -6.64
N ALA A 90 9.22 4.24 -6.13
CA ALA A 90 8.90 3.09 -6.96
C ALA A 90 7.62 3.33 -7.77
N ARG A 91 7.63 2.97 -9.05
CA ARG A 91 6.52 3.20 -9.98
C ARG A 91 5.83 1.89 -10.35
N VAL A 92 4.52 1.97 -10.56
CA VAL A 92 3.75 0.86 -11.12
C VAL A 92 4.09 0.73 -12.61
N PRO A 93 4.42 -0.48 -13.12
CA PRO A 93 4.69 -0.69 -14.54
C PRO A 93 3.47 -0.33 -15.40
N GLN A 94 3.65 0.52 -16.40
CA GLN A 94 2.56 0.94 -17.31
C GLN A 94 2.53 0.18 -18.63
N GLY A 95 3.49 -0.71 -18.89
CA GLY A 95 3.56 -1.46 -20.16
C GLY A 95 4.60 -2.57 -20.15
N ALA A 96 4.71 -3.28 -21.27
CA ALA A 96 5.66 -4.38 -21.46
C ALA A 96 7.14 -3.93 -21.40
N GLU A 97 7.42 -2.66 -21.69
CA GLU A 97 8.77 -2.08 -21.65
C GLU A 97 9.29 -1.94 -20.21
N ASP A 98 8.38 -1.62 -19.26
CA ASP A 98 8.73 -1.52 -17.85
C ASP A 98 8.96 -2.89 -17.19
N GLN A 99 8.38 -3.95 -17.74
CA GLN A 99 8.59 -5.32 -17.27
C GLN A 99 9.97 -5.88 -17.61
N ALA A 100 10.62 -5.39 -18.66
CA ALA A 100 11.98 -5.78 -19.03
C ALA A 100 13.03 -5.31 -17.99
N GLY A 101 12.72 -4.29 -17.18
CA GLY A 101 13.54 -3.83 -16.06
C GLY A 101 13.47 -4.71 -14.81
N LEU A 102 12.62 -5.73 -14.80
CA LEU A 102 12.47 -6.68 -13.68
C LEU A 102 13.51 -7.82 -13.69
N ALA A 103 14.38 -7.88 -14.70
CA ALA A 103 15.57 -8.74 -14.64
C ALA A 103 16.44 -8.23 -13.47
N ALA A 104 16.65 -9.09 -12.48
CA ALA A 104 17.38 -8.77 -11.26
C ALA A 104 18.68 -8.01 -11.56
N PRO A 105 18.99 -6.91 -10.89
CA PRO A 105 20.28 -6.29 -11.02
C PRO A 105 21.34 -7.29 -10.54
N GLU A 106 22.24 -7.67 -11.44
CA GLU A 106 23.47 -8.35 -11.07
C GLU A 106 24.19 -7.45 -10.04
N GLN A 107 24.25 -7.92 -8.81
CA GLN A 107 24.99 -7.22 -7.76
C GLN A 107 26.47 -7.18 -8.18
N PRO A 108 27.09 -6.02 -8.27
CA PRO A 108 28.54 -5.97 -8.45
C PRO A 108 29.19 -6.59 -7.21
N ILE A 109 29.99 -7.60 -7.42
CA ILE A 109 30.77 -8.27 -6.39
C ILE A 109 31.69 -7.20 -5.76
N SER A 110 31.41 -6.82 -4.52
CA SER A 110 32.25 -5.92 -3.75
C SER A 110 33.58 -6.60 -3.45
N THR A 111 34.62 -6.17 -4.13
CA THR A 111 36.00 -6.49 -3.72
C THR A 111 36.32 -5.70 -2.47
N ALA A 112 36.53 -6.41 -1.38
CA ALA A 112 36.94 -5.86 -0.09
C ALA A 112 38.27 -5.11 -0.23
N ALA A 113 38.27 -3.81 0.10
CA ALA A 113 39.48 -3.04 0.35
C ALA A 113 39.62 -2.81 1.85
N MET A 114 40.83 -3.03 2.35
CA MET A 114 41.29 -2.93 3.74
C MET A 114 41.28 -1.49 4.29
N PRO A 115 41.25 -1.28 5.62
CA PRO A 115 40.95 -0.01 6.23
C PRO A 115 42.18 0.93 6.26
N GLY A 116 41.96 2.14 5.80
CA GLY A 116 42.85 3.27 5.98
C GLY A 116 42.04 4.51 6.28
N GLU A 117 42.30 5.07 7.44
CA GLU A 117 41.64 6.17 8.13
C GLU A 117 41.82 7.51 7.39
N ALA A 118 40.71 8.19 7.05
CA ALA A 118 40.68 9.61 6.74
C ALA A 118 39.29 10.20 7.12
N PRO A 119 39.25 11.47 7.64
CA PRO A 119 38.05 12.06 8.19
C PRO A 119 37.00 12.35 7.11
N PRO A 120 35.70 12.46 7.48
CA PRO A 120 34.61 12.56 6.50
C PRO A 120 34.64 13.92 5.81
N ALA A 121 35.13 13.95 4.59
CA ALA A 121 34.78 14.98 3.65
C ALA A 121 33.30 14.69 3.25
N PHE A 122 32.44 15.68 3.38
CA PHE A 122 31.11 15.65 2.76
C PHE A 122 31.32 15.58 1.23
N SER A 123 31.52 14.39 0.74
CA SER A 123 31.52 14.14 -0.69
C SER A 123 30.09 14.34 -1.17
N GLN A 124 29.90 15.41 -1.92
CA GLN A 124 28.75 15.58 -2.78
C GLN A 124 28.75 14.45 -3.80
N VAL A 125 28.10 13.35 -3.46
CA VAL A 125 27.76 12.33 -4.44
C VAL A 125 26.58 12.89 -5.21
N ALA A 126 26.86 13.60 -6.29
CA ALA A 126 25.89 13.78 -7.36
C ALA A 126 25.60 12.38 -7.91
N THR A 127 24.64 11.70 -7.30
CA THR A 127 24.15 10.42 -7.79
C THR A 127 23.49 10.71 -9.14
N ALA A 128 24.04 10.12 -10.20
CA ALA A 128 23.37 10.12 -11.49
C ALA A 128 21.89 9.72 -11.30
N PRO A 129 20.94 10.28 -12.07
CA PRO A 129 19.52 9.95 -11.92
C PRO A 129 19.34 8.44 -12.09
N GLN A 130 19.10 7.76 -10.96
CA GLN A 130 18.77 6.35 -10.98
C GLN A 130 17.39 6.18 -11.62
N ALA A 131 17.26 5.22 -12.52
CA ALA A 131 15.95 4.83 -13.04
C ALA A 131 15.01 4.51 -11.84
N PRO A 132 13.74 4.95 -11.88
CA PRO A 132 12.81 4.69 -10.80
C PRO A 132 12.68 3.18 -10.57
N ALA A 133 12.73 2.76 -9.31
CA ALA A 133 12.50 1.37 -8.95
C ALA A 133 11.08 0.96 -9.36
N VAL A 134 10.91 -0.29 -9.78
CA VAL A 134 9.59 -0.84 -10.08
C VAL A 134 8.93 -1.28 -8.78
N ALA A 135 7.65 -0.92 -8.58
CA ALA A 135 6.89 -1.30 -7.40
C ALA A 135 6.66 -2.82 -7.36
N GLU A 136 6.76 -3.40 -6.17
CA GLU A 136 6.50 -4.83 -5.95
C GLU A 136 5.02 -5.13 -6.11
N GLN A 137 4.68 -6.10 -6.97
CA GLN A 137 3.31 -6.61 -7.05
C GLN A 137 3.07 -7.66 -5.97
N ILE A 138 2.23 -7.36 -4.98
CA ILE A 138 1.92 -8.24 -3.84
C ILE A 138 0.58 -8.97 -4.00
N ILE A 139 -0.27 -8.50 -4.92
CA ILE A 139 -1.51 -9.17 -5.33
C ILE A 139 -1.55 -9.21 -6.85
N ASP A 140 -1.95 -10.32 -7.42
CA ASP A 140 -2.16 -10.39 -8.88
C ASP A 140 -3.34 -9.52 -9.34
N GLY A 141 -3.25 -9.01 -10.57
CA GLY A 141 -4.24 -8.07 -11.10
C GLY A 141 -5.67 -8.64 -11.20
N ARG A 142 -5.83 -9.95 -11.41
CA ARG A 142 -7.15 -10.59 -11.49
C ARG A 142 -7.82 -10.61 -10.12
N THR A 143 -7.07 -10.96 -9.08
CA THR A 143 -7.56 -10.93 -7.68
C THR A 143 -7.90 -9.51 -7.27
N THR A 144 -7.06 -8.52 -7.63
CA THR A 144 -7.33 -7.09 -7.36
C THR A 144 -8.60 -6.63 -8.07
N TYR A 145 -8.82 -7.02 -9.32
CA TYR A 145 -10.04 -6.69 -10.06
C TYR A 145 -11.30 -7.25 -9.39
N ILE A 146 -11.26 -8.53 -8.99
CA ILE A 146 -12.39 -9.17 -8.29
C ILE A 146 -12.67 -8.45 -6.98
N LEU A 147 -11.63 -8.13 -6.20
CA LEU A 147 -11.80 -7.41 -4.94
C LEU A 147 -12.38 -6.01 -5.16
N THR A 148 -11.88 -5.27 -6.16
CA THR A 148 -12.42 -3.95 -6.54
C THR A 148 -13.89 -4.03 -6.89
N SER A 149 -14.29 -5.03 -7.69
CA SER A 149 -15.72 -5.27 -8.00
C SER A 149 -16.55 -5.52 -6.74
N MET A 150 -16.03 -6.31 -5.78
CA MET A 150 -16.72 -6.54 -4.51
C MET A 150 -16.80 -5.26 -3.65
N LEU A 151 -15.79 -4.40 -3.69
CA LEU A 151 -15.78 -3.11 -2.98
C LEU A 151 -16.71 -2.08 -3.63
N GLN A 152 -16.87 -2.10 -4.96
CA GLN A 152 -17.89 -1.32 -5.66
C GLN A 152 -19.31 -1.75 -5.27
N ASP A 153 -19.54 -3.03 -5.00
CA ASP A 153 -20.82 -3.53 -4.49
C ASP A 153 -21.17 -2.96 -3.09
N VAL A 154 -20.19 -2.61 -2.28
CA VAL A 154 -20.42 -1.90 -1.00
C VAL A 154 -21.08 -0.55 -1.26
N ILE A 155 -20.70 0.15 -2.33
CA ILE A 155 -21.28 1.42 -2.74
C ILE A 155 -22.63 1.21 -3.43
N LYS A 156 -22.69 0.32 -4.42
CA LYS A 156 -23.89 0.12 -5.27
C LYS A 156 -25.08 -0.42 -4.48
N ARG A 157 -24.86 -1.36 -3.57
CA ARG A 157 -25.93 -2.10 -2.88
C ARG A 157 -25.65 -2.46 -1.41
N GLY A 158 -24.58 -1.92 -0.85
CA GLY A 158 -24.12 -2.25 0.50
C GLY A 158 -24.22 -1.09 1.48
N THR A 159 -23.34 -1.13 2.48
CA THR A 159 -23.30 -0.16 3.60
C THR A 159 -22.80 1.22 3.18
N GLY A 160 -22.13 1.34 2.02
CA GLY A 160 -21.56 2.59 1.49
C GLY A 160 -22.51 3.36 0.54
N ARG A 161 -23.78 3.02 0.43
CA ARG A 161 -24.73 3.63 -0.54
C ARG A 161 -24.84 5.15 -0.50
N ARG A 162 -24.54 5.77 0.64
CA ARG A 162 -24.53 7.24 0.75
C ARG A 162 -23.52 7.89 -0.20
N ALA A 163 -22.42 7.21 -0.55
CA ALA A 163 -21.44 7.70 -1.51
C ALA A 163 -21.99 7.83 -2.95
N LEU A 164 -23.12 7.20 -3.29
CA LEU A 164 -23.79 7.40 -4.58
C LEU A 164 -24.21 8.86 -4.82
N ALA A 165 -24.40 9.64 -3.75
CA ALA A 165 -24.71 11.08 -3.86
C ALA A 165 -23.59 11.88 -4.56
N LEU A 166 -22.37 11.34 -4.65
CA LEU A 166 -21.25 11.96 -5.38
C LEU A 166 -21.38 11.84 -6.90
N GLY A 167 -22.37 11.08 -7.41
CA GLY A 167 -22.60 10.92 -8.84
C GLY A 167 -21.52 10.11 -9.59
N ARG A 168 -20.61 9.44 -8.86
CA ARG A 168 -19.51 8.63 -9.44
C ARG A 168 -19.89 7.14 -9.47
N THR A 169 -19.48 6.45 -10.53
CA THR A 169 -19.72 5.02 -10.74
C THR A 169 -18.50 4.13 -10.45
N ASP A 170 -17.34 4.73 -10.31
CA ASP A 170 -16.03 4.08 -10.15
C ASP A 170 -15.57 3.95 -8.68
N LEU A 171 -16.40 4.40 -7.73
CA LEU A 171 -16.07 4.32 -6.31
C LEU A 171 -16.01 2.87 -5.82
N ALA A 172 -14.90 2.51 -5.20
CA ALA A 172 -14.70 1.25 -4.48
C ALA A 172 -14.31 1.56 -3.03
N GLY A 173 -14.90 0.87 -2.05
CA GLY A 173 -14.56 1.17 -0.67
C GLY A 173 -15.30 0.33 0.35
N LYS A 174 -14.99 0.56 1.62
CA LYS A 174 -15.57 -0.14 2.75
C LYS A 174 -15.84 0.82 3.91
N THR A 175 -17.03 0.71 4.49
CA THR A 175 -17.38 1.38 5.74
C THR A 175 -16.81 0.63 6.93
N GLY A 176 -16.35 1.36 7.94
CA GLY A 176 -16.01 0.83 9.27
C GLY A 176 -16.78 1.63 10.33
N THR A 177 -17.34 0.94 11.32
CA THR A 177 -18.03 1.59 12.43
C THR A 177 -17.75 0.78 13.67
N THR A 178 -17.21 1.43 14.71
CA THR A 178 -17.01 0.81 16.01
C THR A 178 -18.32 0.69 16.79
N ASN A 179 -18.31 -0.13 17.83
CA ASN A 179 -19.45 -0.22 18.75
C ASN A 179 -19.77 1.18 19.30
N GLU A 180 -21.06 1.47 19.48
CA GLU A 180 -21.56 2.77 19.93
C GLU A 180 -21.23 3.93 18.97
N SER A 181 -20.78 3.64 17.73
CA SER A 181 -20.44 4.64 16.71
C SER A 181 -19.40 5.67 17.17
N LYS A 182 -18.46 5.28 18.05
CA LYS A 182 -17.38 6.16 18.52
C LYS A 182 -16.45 6.56 17.38
N ASP A 183 -16.23 5.64 16.43
CA ASP A 183 -15.48 5.90 15.22
C ASP A 183 -16.31 5.48 14.00
N ALA A 184 -16.35 6.33 13.00
CA ALA A 184 -16.97 6.06 11.71
C ALA A 184 -15.94 6.32 10.59
N TRP A 185 -15.58 5.27 9.86
CA TRP A 185 -14.60 5.30 8.79
C TRP A 185 -15.23 4.94 7.46
N PHE A 186 -14.71 5.57 6.44
CA PHE A 186 -14.83 5.10 5.06
C PHE A 186 -13.43 5.10 4.44
N SER A 187 -12.97 3.93 4.03
CA SER A 187 -11.75 3.77 3.28
C SER A 187 -12.09 3.32 1.87
N GLY A 188 -11.50 3.95 0.87
CA GLY A 188 -11.84 3.67 -0.52
C GLY A 188 -10.95 4.40 -1.50
N TYR A 189 -11.18 4.17 -2.77
CA TYR A 189 -10.50 4.76 -3.91
C TYR A 189 -11.43 4.85 -5.11
N ASN A 190 -11.00 5.59 -6.11
CA ASN A 190 -11.64 5.70 -7.43
C ASN A 190 -10.56 5.60 -8.52
N ALA A 191 -10.90 5.96 -9.76
CA ALA A 191 -9.95 5.92 -10.88
C ALA A 191 -8.86 7.02 -10.80
N ASP A 192 -9.10 8.09 -10.04
CA ASP A 192 -8.20 9.26 -9.98
C ASP A 192 -7.44 9.35 -8.66
N TYR A 193 -8.00 8.76 -7.56
CA TYR A 193 -7.48 8.84 -6.19
C TYR A 193 -7.61 7.51 -5.46
#